data_ddfb0d5329da39381fc3ce6c289ffb29
#
_entry.id   ddfb0d5329da39381fc3ce6c289ffb29
#
_cell.length_a   1.000
_cell.length_b   1.000
_cell.length_c   1.000
_cell.angle_alpha   90.00
_cell.angle_beta   90.00
_cell.angle_gamma   90.00
#
_symmetry.space_group_name_H-M   'P 1'
#
loop_
_entity.id
_entity.type
_entity.pdbx_description
1 polymer ?
#
loop_
_entity_poly.entity_id
_entity_poly.type
_entity_poly.pdbx_seq_one_letter_code
_entity_poly.pdbx_strand_id
1 'polypeptide(L)'
;MNEILATAFGKMHMLHYPFYMKEKETLEERQNNLIEHCLSYIGDLKGKDLLEVGCGNGLNCLYIDLKYGAKDIIGIDLNQANLDLAREQDKNSRIRFIHDNAQELVNIEDHSIDVIICIESAFHYPDKNAFFRQISRVLRSDGVFLIVDIIRTPGDKGNSWWFWQKRKLFFHANEMEYHQYSTGNNLIFDQIENITDRIIRGYEGHHKWIKRENMNLLDYLLMRVFTRLQVRLNVAELRSHKQYMLFYGKHANQ
;
A
#
# COMPACT_ATOMS: atom_id res chain seq x y z
N MET A 1 -9.25 9.36 -9.04
CA MET A 1 -7.79 9.07 -9.19
C MET A 1 -7.55 8.02 -10.27
N ASN A 2 -8.19 6.86 -10.23
CA ASN A 2 -8.00 5.77 -11.21
C ASN A 2 -8.17 6.21 -12.67
N GLU A 3 -9.23 6.95 -13.00
CA GLU A 3 -9.47 7.45 -14.37
C GLU A 3 -8.38 8.39 -14.86
N ILE A 4 -7.89 9.29 -13.98
CA ILE A 4 -6.79 10.20 -14.30
C ILE A 4 -5.50 9.42 -14.57
N LEU A 5 -5.21 8.40 -13.76
CA LEU A 5 -4.04 7.53 -13.95
C LEU A 5 -4.18 6.71 -15.23
N ALA A 6 -5.34 6.11 -15.49
CA ALA A 6 -5.58 5.35 -16.72
C ALA A 6 -5.41 6.22 -17.98
N THR A 7 -5.90 7.46 -17.95
CA THR A 7 -5.72 8.42 -19.05
C THR A 7 -4.26 8.80 -19.23
N ALA A 8 -3.54 9.09 -18.11
CA ALA A 8 -2.16 9.54 -18.17
C ALA A 8 -1.16 8.46 -18.61
N PHE A 9 -1.40 7.20 -18.21
CA PHE A 9 -0.46 6.09 -18.45
C PHE A 9 -0.95 5.05 -19.46
N GLY A 10 -2.17 5.26 -20.01
CA GLY A 10 -2.76 4.38 -21.03
C GLY A 10 -3.36 3.07 -20.50
N LYS A 11 -3.26 2.80 -19.20
CA LYS A 11 -3.91 1.68 -18.52
C LYS A 11 -4.07 1.96 -17.02
N MET A 12 -4.89 1.16 -16.35
CA MET A 12 -4.98 1.20 -14.90
C MET A 12 -3.68 0.70 -14.27
N HIS A 13 -3.28 1.33 -13.17
CA HIS A 13 -2.08 1.03 -12.42
C HIS A 13 -2.40 0.80 -10.94
N MET A 14 -1.54 0.08 -10.23
CA MET A 14 -1.56 -0.02 -8.77
C MET A 14 -1.47 1.37 -8.14
N LEU A 15 -2.07 1.55 -6.96
CA LEU A 15 -2.19 2.88 -6.35
C LEU A 15 -1.01 3.25 -5.45
N HIS A 16 -0.04 2.35 -5.27
CA HIS A 16 1.17 2.59 -4.50
C HIS A 16 2.34 3.13 -5.34
N TYR A 17 3.35 3.66 -4.65
CA TYR A 17 4.57 4.16 -5.29
C TYR A 17 5.39 3.04 -5.93
N PRO A 18 6.08 3.35 -7.06
CA PRO A 18 6.95 2.40 -7.74
C PRO A 18 8.25 2.16 -6.97
N PHE A 19 8.67 0.91 -6.88
CA PHE A 19 9.86 0.45 -6.16
C PHE A 19 10.99 0.09 -7.13
N TYR A 20 12.14 0.74 -6.99
CA TYR A 20 13.29 0.55 -7.87
C TYR A 20 14.09 -0.71 -7.49
N MET A 21 14.32 -1.58 -8.45
CA MET A 21 15.24 -2.71 -8.34
C MET A 21 16.44 -2.58 -9.29
N LYS A 22 16.20 -2.17 -10.54
CA LYS A 22 17.24 -2.05 -11.58
C LYS A 22 16.91 -0.96 -12.59
N GLU A 23 17.88 -0.64 -13.45
CA GLU A 23 17.68 0.30 -14.55
C GLU A 23 16.68 -0.22 -15.60
N LYS A 24 16.08 0.72 -16.35
CA LYS A 24 15.19 0.46 -17.50
C LYS A 24 13.90 -0.31 -17.17
N GLU A 25 13.47 -0.31 -15.93
CA GLU A 25 12.17 -0.87 -15.56
C GLU A 25 11.02 0.04 -16.01
N THR A 26 9.92 -0.57 -16.44
CA THR A 26 8.64 0.11 -16.66
C THR A 26 7.98 0.48 -15.32
N LEU A 27 6.95 1.34 -15.36
CA LEU A 27 6.17 1.65 -14.16
C LEU A 27 5.54 0.39 -13.56
N GLU A 28 4.98 -0.48 -14.40
CA GLU A 28 4.34 -1.72 -13.95
C GLU A 28 5.35 -2.65 -13.26
N GLU A 29 6.53 -2.87 -13.86
CA GLU A 29 7.58 -3.68 -13.21
C GLU A 29 7.98 -3.10 -11.86
N ARG A 30 8.12 -1.79 -11.74
CA ARG A 30 8.44 -1.15 -10.45
C ARG A 30 7.32 -1.27 -9.43
N GLN A 31 6.07 -1.25 -9.84
CA GLN A 31 4.94 -1.50 -8.94
C GLN A 31 4.89 -2.98 -8.52
N ASN A 32 5.07 -3.90 -9.46
CA ASN A 32 5.18 -5.32 -9.15
C ASN A 32 6.36 -5.62 -8.20
N ASN A 33 7.50 -4.94 -8.37
CA ASN A 33 8.67 -5.10 -7.50
C ASN A 33 8.37 -4.80 -6.03
N LEU A 34 7.49 -3.86 -5.70
CA LEU A 34 7.10 -3.62 -4.31
C LEU A 34 6.37 -4.83 -3.73
N ILE A 35 5.43 -5.41 -4.48
CA ILE A 35 4.73 -6.62 -4.06
C ILE A 35 5.71 -7.79 -3.89
N GLU A 36 6.60 -8.00 -4.86
CA GLU A 36 7.64 -9.04 -4.79
C GLU A 36 8.54 -8.88 -3.57
N HIS A 37 8.94 -7.64 -3.30
CA HIS A 37 9.76 -7.33 -2.13
C HIS A 37 9.01 -7.64 -0.83
N CYS A 38 7.75 -7.25 -0.72
CA CYS A 38 6.89 -7.60 0.42
C CYS A 38 6.75 -9.12 0.60
N LEU A 39 6.44 -9.82 -0.48
CA LEU A 39 6.24 -11.27 -0.44
C LEU A 39 7.53 -12.04 -0.15
N SER A 40 8.70 -11.48 -0.40
CA SER A 40 9.99 -12.11 -0.03
C SER A 40 10.16 -12.29 1.49
N TYR A 41 9.48 -11.49 2.31
CA TYR A 41 9.44 -11.65 3.78
C TYR A 41 8.46 -12.75 4.22
N ILE A 42 7.38 -12.94 3.46
CA ILE A 42 6.28 -13.85 3.80
C ILE A 42 6.58 -15.28 3.33
N GLY A 43 7.22 -15.42 2.17
CA GLY A 43 7.55 -16.71 1.56
C GLY A 43 6.39 -17.32 0.77
N ASP A 44 6.17 -18.64 0.91
CA ASP A 44 5.16 -19.37 0.13
C ASP A 44 3.74 -19.04 0.56
N LEU A 45 2.91 -18.65 -0.41
CA LEU A 45 1.47 -18.35 -0.20
C LEU A 45 0.56 -19.55 -0.53
N LYS A 46 1.09 -20.64 -1.04
CA LYS A 46 0.29 -21.79 -1.43
C LYS A 46 -0.50 -22.35 -0.24
N GLY A 47 -1.81 -22.43 -0.39
CA GLY A 47 -2.71 -22.90 0.66
C GLY A 47 -3.00 -21.90 1.77
N LYS A 48 -2.51 -20.67 1.68
CA LYS A 48 -2.71 -19.60 2.66
C LYS A 48 -3.96 -18.78 2.35
N ASP A 49 -4.68 -18.39 3.41
CA ASP A 49 -5.75 -17.40 3.36
C ASP A 49 -5.15 -15.99 3.55
N LEU A 50 -5.27 -15.13 2.53
CA LEU A 50 -4.65 -13.82 2.49
C LEU A 50 -5.69 -12.70 2.58
N LEU A 51 -5.43 -11.70 3.41
CA LEU A 51 -6.18 -10.45 3.50
C LEU A 51 -5.32 -9.26 3.07
N GLU A 52 -5.75 -8.54 2.03
CA GLU A 52 -5.20 -7.22 1.71
C GLU A 52 -6.10 -6.13 2.28
N VAL A 53 -5.55 -5.33 3.22
CA VAL A 53 -6.25 -4.23 3.87
C VAL A 53 -5.98 -2.92 3.15
N GLY A 54 -7.04 -2.29 2.63
CA GLY A 54 -6.95 -1.12 1.76
C GLY A 54 -6.51 -1.50 0.35
N CYS A 55 -7.17 -2.49 -0.24
CA CYS A 55 -6.80 -3.07 -1.54
C CYS A 55 -6.95 -2.14 -2.74
N GLY A 56 -7.56 -0.97 -2.56
CA GLY A 56 -7.77 0.00 -3.64
C GLY A 56 -8.49 -0.62 -4.84
N ASN A 57 -7.91 -0.47 -6.02
CA ASN A 57 -8.46 -1.00 -7.27
C ASN A 57 -8.21 -2.50 -7.50
N GLY A 58 -7.72 -3.23 -6.50
CA GLY A 58 -7.56 -4.68 -6.49
C GLY A 58 -6.40 -5.24 -7.30
N LEU A 59 -5.59 -4.40 -7.95
CA LEU A 59 -4.51 -4.89 -8.83
C LEU A 59 -3.42 -5.65 -8.07
N ASN A 60 -3.16 -5.34 -6.81
CA ASN A 60 -2.24 -6.10 -5.96
C ASN A 60 -2.78 -7.52 -5.71
N CYS A 61 -4.05 -7.63 -5.27
CA CYS A 61 -4.72 -8.91 -5.07
C CYS A 61 -4.67 -9.77 -6.34
N LEU A 62 -4.99 -9.19 -7.50
CA LEU A 62 -4.95 -9.87 -8.80
C LEU A 62 -3.55 -10.36 -9.17
N TYR A 63 -2.53 -9.52 -8.95
CA TYR A 63 -1.14 -9.91 -9.19
C TYR A 63 -0.72 -11.09 -8.31
N ILE A 64 -1.12 -11.08 -7.03
CA ILE A 64 -0.84 -12.16 -6.08
C ILE A 64 -1.56 -13.44 -6.48
N ASP A 65 -2.84 -13.37 -6.85
CA ASP A 65 -3.62 -14.55 -7.28
C ASP A 65 -2.97 -15.21 -8.51
N LEU A 66 -2.63 -14.42 -9.51
CA LEU A 66 -2.06 -14.92 -10.76
C LEU A 66 -0.69 -15.58 -10.58
N LYS A 67 0.10 -15.10 -9.64
CA LYS A 67 1.51 -15.50 -9.56
C LYS A 67 1.82 -16.47 -8.43
N TYR A 68 1.13 -16.40 -7.30
CA TYR A 68 1.52 -17.10 -6.07
C TYR A 68 0.55 -18.18 -5.63
N GLY A 69 -0.67 -18.23 -6.18
CA GLY A 69 -1.61 -19.32 -5.96
C GLY A 69 -2.05 -19.47 -4.50
N ALA A 70 -2.34 -18.36 -3.83
CA ALA A 70 -2.96 -18.37 -2.52
C ALA A 70 -4.29 -19.16 -2.55
N LYS A 71 -4.69 -19.74 -1.42
CA LYS A 71 -5.92 -20.53 -1.32
C LYS A 71 -7.16 -19.66 -1.47
N ASP A 72 -7.21 -18.59 -0.71
CA ASP A 72 -8.27 -17.57 -0.76
C ASP A 72 -7.65 -16.17 -0.61
N ILE A 73 -8.17 -15.19 -1.35
CA ILE A 73 -7.74 -13.80 -1.26
C ILE A 73 -8.96 -12.93 -0.98
N ILE A 74 -8.86 -12.15 0.09
CA ILE A 74 -9.84 -11.12 0.45
C ILE A 74 -9.16 -9.77 0.30
N GLY A 75 -9.77 -8.88 -0.48
CA GLY A 75 -9.40 -7.46 -0.54
C GLY A 75 -10.47 -6.61 0.13
N ILE A 76 -10.08 -5.78 1.09
CA ILE A 76 -11.03 -4.82 1.68
C ILE A 76 -10.63 -3.39 1.36
N ASP A 77 -11.63 -2.54 1.15
CA ASP A 77 -11.44 -1.10 1.01
C ASP A 77 -12.69 -0.37 1.54
N LEU A 78 -12.52 0.86 2.04
CA LEU A 78 -13.64 1.70 2.49
C LEU A 78 -14.28 2.45 1.31
N ASN A 79 -13.63 2.53 0.16
CA ASN A 79 -14.12 3.21 -1.02
C ASN A 79 -14.81 2.23 -1.98
N GLN A 80 -16.14 2.29 -2.02
CA GLN A 80 -16.94 1.42 -2.88
C GLN A 80 -16.55 1.51 -4.36
N ALA A 81 -16.22 2.70 -4.86
CA ALA A 81 -15.81 2.88 -6.26
C ALA A 81 -14.49 2.14 -6.60
N ASN A 82 -13.57 2.04 -5.63
CA ASN A 82 -12.37 1.22 -5.79
C ASN A 82 -12.73 -0.27 -5.90
N LEU A 83 -13.62 -0.75 -5.05
CA LEU A 83 -14.06 -2.16 -5.05
C LEU A 83 -14.83 -2.53 -6.33
N ASP A 84 -15.60 -1.61 -6.87
CA ASP A 84 -16.31 -1.83 -8.14
C ASP A 84 -15.30 -2.01 -9.27
N LEU A 85 -14.28 -1.16 -9.34
CA LEU A 85 -13.16 -1.32 -10.28
C LEU A 85 -12.38 -2.63 -10.05
N ALA A 86 -12.14 -3.00 -8.80
CA ALA A 86 -11.45 -4.25 -8.47
C ALA A 86 -12.22 -5.48 -8.99
N ARG A 87 -13.53 -5.51 -8.77
CA ARG A 87 -14.41 -6.57 -9.28
C ARG A 87 -14.46 -6.63 -10.81
N GLU A 88 -14.44 -5.46 -11.48
CA GLU A 88 -14.38 -5.40 -12.94
C GLU A 88 -13.07 -5.97 -13.50
N GLN A 89 -11.95 -5.88 -12.77
CA GLN A 89 -10.66 -6.45 -13.17
C GLN A 89 -10.58 -7.97 -12.91
N ASP A 90 -11.27 -8.47 -11.89
CA ASP A 90 -11.29 -9.90 -11.54
C ASP A 90 -12.27 -10.68 -12.43
N LYS A 91 -11.84 -10.97 -13.66
CA LYS A 91 -12.67 -11.67 -14.67
C LYS A 91 -13.10 -13.08 -14.25
N ASN A 92 -12.40 -13.70 -13.32
CA ASN A 92 -12.66 -15.06 -12.88
C ASN A 92 -13.40 -15.11 -11.54
N SER A 93 -13.70 -13.97 -10.94
CA SER A 93 -14.36 -13.84 -9.64
C SER A 93 -13.69 -14.70 -8.54
N ARG A 94 -12.35 -14.73 -8.57
CA ARG A 94 -11.51 -15.52 -7.66
C ARG A 94 -11.30 -14.82 -6.32
N ILE A 95 -11.40 -13.49 -6.30
CA ILE A 95 -11.04 -12.67 -5.15
C ILE A 95 -12.32 -12.12 -4.51
N ARG A 96 -12.41 -12.20 -3.20
CA ARG A 96 -13.52 -11.60 -2.46
C ARG A 96 -13.21 -10.15 -2.14
N PHE A 97 -13.83 -9.21 -2.86
CA PHE A 97 -13.72 -7.78 -2.59
C PHE A 97 -14.88 -7.31 -1.69
N ILE A 98 -14.55 -6.87 -0.46
CA ILE A 98 -15.50 -6.56 0.60
C ILE A 98 -15.37 -5.09 1.01
N HIS A 99 -16.50 -4.38 1.08
CA HIS A 99 -16.54 -3.04 1.68
C HIS A 99 -16.46 -3.17 3.19
N ASP A 100 -15.33 -2.77 3.77
CA ASP A 100 -15.08 -2.86 5.21
C ASP A 100 -14.10 -1.76 5.67
N ASN A 101 -14.16 -1.45 6.97
CA ASN A 101 -13.27 -0.51 7.63
C ASN A 101 -12.10 -1.26 8.25
N ALA A 102 -10.87 -0.92 7.86
CA ALA A 102 -9.64 -1.49 8.41
C ALA A 102 -9.54 -1.45 9.95
N GLN A 103 -10.21 -0.50 10.59
CA GLN A 103 -10.21 -0.32 12.05
C GLN A 103 -11.28 -1.15 12.77
N GLU A 104 -12.13 -1.86 12.02
CA GLU A 104 -13.26 -2.64 12.56
C GLU A 104 -13.27 -4.09 12.07
N LEU A 105 -12.97 -4.32 10.78
CA LEU A 105 -12.94 -5.62 10.10
C LEU A 105 -14.15 -6.50 10.44
N VAL A 106 -15.36 -5.91 10.39
CA VAL A 106 -16.59 -6.58 10.85
C VAL A 106 -16.97 -7.80 10.03
N ASN A 107 -16.49 -7.89 8.79
CA ASN A 107 -16.77 -9.00 7.87
C ASN A 107 -15.66 -10.06 7.84
N ILE A 108 -14.64 -9.94 8.70
CA ILE A 108 -13.53 -10.90 8.79
C ILE A 108 -13.61 -11.64 10.13
N GLU A 109 -13.64 -12.95 10.08
CA GLU A 109 -13.73 -13.81 11.27
C GLU A 109 -12.43 -13.80 12.08
N ASP A 110 -12.55 -14.06 13.39
CA ASP A 110 -11.40 -14.20 14.28
C ASP A 110 -10.53 -15.38 13.85
N HIS A 111 -9.21 -15.21 13.92
CA HIS A 111 -8.22 -16.27 13.64
C HIS A 111 -8.45 -17.00 12.31
N SER A 112 -8.86 -16.27 11.26
CA SER A 112 -9.22 -16.84 9.96
C SER A 112 -8.15 -16.59 8.87
N ILE A 113 -7.19 -15.69 9.09
CA ILE A 113 -6.24 -15.22 8.10
C ILE A 113 -4.82 -15.70 8.42
N ASP A 114 -4.14 -16.26 7.44
CA ASP A 114 -2.73 -16.66 7.54
C ASP A 114 -1.77 -15.50 7.26
N VAL A 115 -2.15 -14.63 6.31
CA VAL A 115 -1.30 -13.53 5.84
C VAL A 115 -2.12 -12.26 5.71
N ILE A 116 -1.69 -11.20 6.38
CA ILE A 116 -2.25 -9.86 6.22
C ILE A 116 -1.22 -8.97 5.53
N ILE A 117 -1.63 -8.27 4.48
CA ILE A 117 -0.83 -7.22 3.84
C ILE A 117 -1.60 -5.90 3.83
N CYS A 118 -0.88 -4.80 4.07
CA CYS A 118 -1.41 -3.44 4.01
C CYS A 118 -0.36 -2.54 3.36
N ILE A 119 -0.57 -2.15 2.10
CA ILE A 119 0.40 -1.36 1.33
C ILE A 119 -0.18 0.02 1.04
N GLU A 120 0.48 1.06 1.52
CA GLU A 120 0.10 2.47 1.33
C GLU A 120 -1.37 2.79 1.68
N SER A 121 -1.84 2.23 2.78
CA SER A 121 -3.21 2.48 3.24
C SER A 121 -3.26 2.92 4.71
N ALA A 122 -2.36 2.43 5.57
CA ALA A 122 -2.43 2.66 7.01
C ALA A 122 -2.32 4.15 7.39
N PHE A 123 -1.65 4.99 6.61
CA PHE A 123 -1.62 6.44 6.87
C PHE A 123 -2.98 7.14 6.71
N HIS A 124 -3.98 6.47 6.15
CA HIS A 124 -5.37 6.96 6.12
C HIS A 124 -6.17 6.63 7.38
N TYR A 125 -5.67 5.79 8.27
CA TYR A 125 -6.41 5.33 9.44
C TYR A 125 -6.19 6.27 10.64
N PRO A 126 -7.23 6.99 11.13
CA PRO A 126 -7.11 7.89 12.28
C PRO A 126 -6.80 7.15 13.59
N ASP A 127 -7.34 5.96 13.80
CA ASP A 127 -7.04 5.10 14.95
C ASP A 127 -6.23 3.88 14.52
N LYS A 128 -4.91 4.03 14.48
CA LYS A 128 -4.01 2.93 14.16
C LYS A 128 -4.01 1.84 15.24
N ASN A 129 -4.25 2.21 16.49
CA ASN A 129 -4.34 1.20 17.55
C ASN A 129 -5.53 0.26 17.33
N ALA A 130 -6.68 0.80 16.89
CA ALA A 130 -7.81 -0.04 16.48
C ALA A 130 -7.43 -0.96 15.31
N PHE A 131 -6.71 -0.46 14.30
CA PHE A 131 -6.22 -1.28 13.19
C PHE A 131 -5.32 -2.44 13.67
N PHE A 132 -4.33 -2.18 14.54
CA PHE A 132 -3.47 -3.22 15.09
C PHE A 132 -4.24 -4.23 15.94
N ARG A 133 -5.26 -3.80 16.68
CA ARG A 133 -6.16 -4.70 17.42
C ARG A 133 -6.90 -5.63 16.46
N GLN A 134 -7.35 -5.14 15.29
CA GLN A 134 -8.00 -5.99 14.29
C GLN A 134 -7.01 -6.96 13.63
N ILE A 135 -5.79 -6.55 13.32
CA ILE A 135 -4.74 -7.47 12.87
C ILE A 135 -4.60 -8.64 13.86
N SER A 136 -4.42 -8.33 15.15
CA SER A 136 -4.28 -9.35 16.20
C SER A 136 -5.49 -10.27 16.30
N ARG A 137 -6.71 -9.76 16.12
CA ARG A 137 -7.94 -10.54 16.20
C ARG A 137 -8.11 -11.52 15.05
N VAL A 138 -7.90 -11.06 13.80
CA VAL A 138 -8.20 -11.87 12.62
C VAL A 138 -7.08 -12.80 12.21
N LEU A 139 -5.83 -12.50 12.62
CA LEU A 139 -4.65 -13.28 12.29
C LEU A 139 -4.66 -14.63 13.06
N ARG A 140 -4.39 -15.72 12.37
CA ARG A 140 -4.16 -17.03 13.01
C ARG A 140 -2.94 -16.98 13.92
N SER A 141 -2.87 -17.91 14.88
CA SER A 141 -1.75 -17.96 15.83
C SER A 141 -0.38 -18.02 15.11
N ASP A 142 -0.27 -18.76 14.03
CA ASP A 142 0.93 -18.93 13.21
C ASP A 142 0.96 -18.00 11.97
N GLY A 143 0.04 -17.04 11.92
CA GLY A 143 -0.07 -16.07 10.84
C GLY A 143 0.95 -14.94 10.94
N VAL A 144 1.16 -14.27 9.80
CA VAL A 144 2.08 -13.13 9.68
C VAL A 144 1.38 -11.91 9.08
N PHE A 145 1.87 -10.73 9.42
CA PHE A 145 1.38 -9.50 8.81
C PHE A 145 2.53 -8.65 8.26
N LEU A 146 2.25 -7.90 7.22
CA LEU A 146 3.18 -6.96 6.62
C LEU A 146 2.47 -5.64 6.32
N ILE A 147 3.07 -4.54 6.77
CA ILE A 147 2.58 -3.19 6.55
C ILE A 147 3.67 -2.41 5.82
N VAL A 148 3.33 -1.78 4.71
CA VAL A 148 4.18 -0.78 4.05
C VAL A 148 3.47 0.56 4.15
N ASP A 149 4.09 1.51 4.85
CA ASP A 149 3.47 2.80 5.14
C ASP A 149 4.45 3.96 5.05
N ILE A 150 3.89 5.15 4.86
CA ILE A 150 4.62 6.42 4.93
C ILE A 150 4.50 6.95 6.35
N ILE A 151 5.61 6.97 7.08
CA ILE A 151 5.66 7.40 8.47
C ILE A 151 6.41 8.73 8.63
N ARG A 152 6.25 9.38 9.78
CA ARG A 152 7.02 10.58 10.14
C ARG A 152 8.44 10.21 10.55
N THR A 153 9.42 11.02 10.15
CA THR A 153 10.80 10.92 10.69
C THR A 153 10.84 11.23 12.17
N PRO A 154 11.80 10.70 12.93
CA PRO A 154 12.03 11.11 14.31
C PRO A 154 12.24 12.63 14.41
N GLY A 155 11.48 13.30 15.28
CA GLY A 155 11.56 14.75 15.47
C GLY A 155 10.66 15.59 14.55
N ASP A 156 10.02 15.02 13.54
CA ASP A 156 8.98 15.73 12.79
C ASP A 156 7.75 15.95 13.67
N LYS A 157 7.46 17.23 13.95
CA LYS A 157 6.31 17.65 14.78
C LYS A 157 4.98 17.68 14.02
N GLY A 158 4.92 17.11 12.82
CA GLY A 158 3.72 17.12 11.99
C GLY A 158 3.42 18.47 11.33
N ASN A 159 4.38 19.39 11.36
CA ASN A 159 4.28 20.72 10.75
C ASN A 159 4.60 20.70 9.23
N SER A 160 4.62 19.52 8.60
CA SER A 160 4.90 19.46 7.18
C SER A 160 3.88 20.28 6.39
N TRP A 161 4.36 21.01 5.42
CA TRP A 161 3.65 22.02 4.63
C TRP A 161 2.58 21.44 3.70
N TRP A 162 2.27 20.15 3.82
CA TRP A 162 1.49 19.44 2.86
C TRP A 162 0.00 19.78 2.96
N PHE A 163 -0.55 20.31 1.90
CA PHE A 163 -1.95 20.69 1.71
C PHE A 163 -2.96 19.61 2.17
N TRP A 164 -2.59 18.33 2.12
CA TRP A 164 -3.39 17.19 2.49
C TRP A 164 -3.51 16.96 4.01
N GLN A 165 -2.47 17.30 4.79
CA GLN A 165 -2.53 17.22 6.26
C GLN A 165 -3.54 18.21 6.83
N LYS A 166 -3.67 19.40 6.23
CA LYS A 166 -4.68 20.39 6.64
C LYS A 166 -6.12 19.89 6.48
N ARG A 167 -6.36 18.89 5.62
CA ARG A 167 -7.68 18.28 5.41
C ARG A 167 -7.96 17.07 6.30
N LYS A 168 -7.06 16.70 7.22
CA LYS A 168 -7.17 15.50 8.07
C LYS A 168 -7.39 14.21 7.27
N LEU A 169 -6.74 14.08 6.11
CA LEU A 169 -6.84 12.90 5.26
C LEU A 169 -5.68 11.92 5.50
N PHE A 170 -4.62 12.37 6.18
CA PHE A 170 -3.43 11.59 6.47
C PHE A 170 -3.10 11.66 7.95
N PHE A 171 -2.91 10.51 8.56
CA PHE A 171 -2.62 10.31 9.98
C PHE A 171 -1.29 9.56 10.12
N HIS A 172 -0.20 10.22 9.73
CA HIS A 172 1.12 9.61 9.81
C HIS A 172 1.56 9.41 11.26
N ALA A 173 1.85 8.19 11.63
CA ALA A 173 2.55 7.84 12.86
C ALA A 173 4.07 7.86 12.64
N ASN A 174 4.86 7.74 13.69
CA ASN A 174 6.28 7.46 13.64
C ASN A 174 6.57 6.00 14.01
N GLU A 175 7.81 5.55 13.89
CA GLU A 175 8.21 4.18 14.16
C GLU A 175 7.96 3.76 15.62
N MET A 176 8.20 4.67 16.58
CA MET A 176 7.93 4.40 18.00
C MET A 176 6.43 4.15 18.27
N GLU A 177 5.56 4.95 17.65
CA GLU A 177 4.11 4.76 17.74
C GLU A 177 3.69 3.42 17.13
N TYR A 178 4.30 3.00 15.99
CA TYR A 178 4.07 1.67 15.41
C TYR A 178 4.44 0.56 16.37
N HIS A 179 5.60 0.64 17.05
CA HIS A 179 5.98 -0.31 18.10
C HIS A 179 4.99 -0.33 19.26
N GLN A 180 4.51 0.83 19.71
CA GLN A 180 3.52 0.91 20.78
C GLN A 180 2.19 0.25 20.39
N TYR A 181 1.70 0.50 19.17
CA TYR A 181 0.47 -0.12 18.66
C TYR A 181 0.63 -1.63 18.51
N SER A 182 1.76 -2.09 18.01
CA SER A 182 2.06 -3.51 17.84
C SER A 182 2.10 -4.22 19.20
N THR A 183 2.96 -3.79 20.11
CA THR A 183 3.13 -4.42 21.42
C THR A 183 1.87 -4.33 22.30
N GLY A 184 1.15 -3.21 22.23
CA GLY A 184 -0.12 -3.02 22.95
C GLY A 184 -1.24 -3.96 22.48
N ASN A 185 -1.09 -4.61 21.33
CA ASN A 185 -2.04 -5.58 20.75
C ASN A 185 -1.45 -6.97 20.58
N ASN A 186 -0.45 -7.35 21.39
CA ASN A 186 0.18 -8.67 21.40
C ASN A 186 0.81 -9.06 20.04
N LEU A 187 1.37 -8.08 19.34
CA LEU A 187 2.07 -8.25 18.07
C LEU A 187 3.52 -7.78 18.21
N ILE A 188 4.44 -8.40 17.46
CA ILE A 188 5.83 -7.99 17.37
C ILE A 188 6.25 -7.83 15.91
N PHE A 189 7.21 -6.95 15.67
CA PHE A 189 7.90 -6.86 14.39
C PHE A 189 9.16 -7.73 14.43
N ASP A 190 9.23 -8.70 13.53
CA ASP A 190 10.44 -9.52 13.32
C ASP A 190 11.45 -8.79 12.43
N GLN A 191 10.94 -7.97 11.48
CA GLN A 191 11.76 -7.18 10.57
C GLN A 191 11.14 -5.79 10.35
N ILE A 192 12.02 -4.79 10.27
CA ILE A 192 11.67 -3.42 9.89
C ILE A 192 12.71 -2.97 8.86
N GLU A 193 12.25 -2.50 7.72
CA GLU A 193 13.13 -1.99 6.67
C GLU A 193 12.73 -0.58 6.23
N ASN A 194 13.71 0.30 6.14
CA ASN A 194 13.53 1.61 5.51
C ASN A 194 13.78 1.49 4.00
N ILE A 195 12.71 1.53 3.22
CA ILE A 195 12.76 1.40 1.76
C ILE A 195 12.68 2.75 1.03
N THR A 196 12.82 3.86 1.75
CA THR A 196 12.66 5.23 1.24
C THR A 196 13.49 5.49 -0.02
N ASP A 197 14.76 5.12 -0.03
CA ASP A 197 15.66 5.38 -1.17
C ASP A 197 15.23 4.61 -2.43
N ARG A 198 14.74 3.39 -2.28
CA ARG A 198 14.23 2.59 -3.41
C ARG A 198 12.93 3.17 -3.96
N ILE A 199 12.05 3.68 -3.11
CA ILE A 199 10.84 4.40 -3.52
C ILE A 199 11.18 5.72 -4.22
N ILE A 200 12.08 6.53 -3.67
CA ILE A 200 12.52 7.78 -4.30
C ILE A 200 13.07 7.50 -5.70
N ARG A 201 13.99 6.55 -5.84
CA ARG A 201 14.54 6.13 -7.14
C ARG A 201 13.47 5.59 -8.09
N GLY A 202 12.50 4.84 -7.56
CA GLY A 202 11.38 4.32 -8.31
C GLY A 202 10.49 5.42 -8.85
N TYR A 203 10.26 6.46 -8.06
CA TYR A 203 9.38 7.57 -8.38
C TYR A 203 10.04 8.66 -9.24
N GLU A 204 11.36 8.83 -9.14
CA GLU A 204 12.11 9.74 -9.99
C GLU A 204 11.92 9.38 -11.48
N GLY A 205 11.53 10.35 -12.27
CA GLY A 205 11.24 10.14 -13.69
C GLY A 205 9.82 9.68 -14.02
N HIS A 206 8.92 9.55 -13.05
CA HIS A 206 7.52 9.14 -13.22
C HIS A 206 6.79 9.90 -14.35
N HIS A 207 7.05 11.20 -14.49
CA HIS A 207 6.52 12.03 -15.59
C HIS A 207 6.93 11.56 -17.00
N LYS A 208 7.95 10.72 -17.15
CA LYS A 208 8.42 10.18 -18.44
C LYS A 208 7.50 9.06 -18.95
N TRP A 209 6.72 8.43 -18.07
CA TRP A 209 5.79 7.35 -18.43
C TRP A 209 4.41 7.85 -18.89
N ILE A 210 4.14 9.16 -18.79
CA ILE A 210 2.89 9.75 -19.27
C ILE A 210 2.83 9.60 -20.80
N LYS A 211 1.76 8.98 -21.29
CA LYS A 211 1.51 8.75 -22.72
C LYS A 211 0.64 9.83 -23.31
N ARG A 212 0.91 10.20 -24.57
CA ARG A 212 0.14 11.21 -25.30
C ARG A 212 -1.14 10.66 -25.96
N GLU A 213 -1.27 9.35 -26.07
CA GLU A 213 -2.26 8.66 -26.93
C GLU A 213 -3.72 9.17 -26.75
N ASN A 214 -4.10 9.59 -25.54
CA ASN A 214 -5.45 10.01 -25.20
C ASN A 214 -5.55 11.49 -24.80
N MET A 215 -4.57 12.32 -25.16
CA MET A 215 -4.52 13.73 -24.77
C MET A 215 -4.15 14.62 -25.94
N ASN A 216 -4.70 15.85 -25.98
CA ASN A 216 -4.15 16.88 -26.87
C ASN A 216 -2.74 17.30 -26.38
N LEU A 217 -2.01 18.02 -27.25
CA LEU A 217 -0.61 18.38 -26.95
C LEU A 217 -0.48 19.25 -25.69
N LEU A 218 -1.41 20.17 -25.49
CA LEU A 218 -1.37 21.10 -24.36
C LEU A 218 -1.59 20.34 -23.04
N ASP A 219 -2.60 19.51 -22.96
CA ASP A 219 -2.91 18.70 -21.78
C ASP A 219 -1.77 17.74 -21.45
N TYR A 220 -1.16 17.13 -22.47
CA TYR A 220 0.01 16.27 -22.30
C TYR A 220 1.20 17.04 -21.69
N LEU A 221 1.50 18.23 -22.21
CA LEU A 221 2.60 19.05 -21.67
C LEU A 221 2.30 19.52 -20.25
N LEU A 222 1.09 20.00 -19.98
CA LEU A 222 0.65 20.41 -18.64
C LEU A 222 0.72 19.26 -17.64
N MET A 223 0.23 18.08 -18.02
CA MET A 223 0.27 16.88 -17.17
C MET A 223 1.71 16.50 -16.84
N ARG A 224 2.63 16.53 -17.80
CA ARG A 224 4.05 16.23 -17.55
C ARG A 224 4.71 17.23 -16.61
N VAL A 225 4.44 18.54 -16.78
CA VAL A 225 4.97 19.59 -15.91
C VAL A 225 4.41 19.43 -14.49
N PHE A 226 3.09 19.24 -14.37
CA PHE A 226 2.43 19.03 -13.09
C PHE A 226 2.97 17.78 -12.36
N THR A 227 3.04 16.64 -13.06
CA THR A 227 3.59 15.40 -12.49
C THR A 227 5.05 15.55 -12.08
N ARG A 228 5.86 16.25 -12.88
CA ARG A 228 7.26 16.53 -12.53
C ARG A 228 7.38 17.37 -11.25
N LEU A 229 6.53 18.38 -11.09
CA LEU A 229 6.48 19.20 -9.87
C LEU A 229 6.03 18.35 -8.67
N GLN A 230 4.98 17.57 -8.83
CA GLN A 230 4.47 16.69 -7.79
C GLN A 230 5.53 15.67 -7.35
N VAL A 231 6.24 15.04 -8.28
CA VAL A 231 7.37 14.14 -7.98
C VAL A 231 8.42 14.85 -7.13
N ARG A 232 8.83 16.07 -7.52
CA ARG A 232 9.83 16.83 -6.76
C ARG A 232 9.39 17.14 -5.35
N LEU A 233 8.13 17.53 -5.17
CA LEU A 233 7.58 17.85 -3.85
C LEU A 233 7.49 16.59 -2.97
N ASN A 234 7.01 15.48 -3.51
CA ASN A 234 6.93 14.22 -2.78
C ASN A 234 8.31 13.66 -2.41
N VAL A 235 9.29 13.75 -3.31
CA VAL A 235 10.67 13.34 -3.04
C VAL A 235 11.30 14.24 -1.96
N ALA A 236 11.06 15.54 -1.99
CA ALA A 236 11.57 16.46 -0.96
C ALA A 236 10.96 16.13 0.41
N GLU A 237 9.68 15.81 0.46
CA GLU A 237 8.99 15.40 1.68
C GLU A 237 9.55 14.07 2.24
N LEU A 238 9.74 13.07 1.36
CA LEU A 238 10.35 11.79 1.73
C LEU A 238 11.81 11.91 2.21
N ARG A 239 12.55 12.91 1.72
CA ARG A 239 13.93 13.16 2.16
C ARG A 239 14.04 13.91 3.48
N SER A 240 13.03 14.67 3.86
CA SER A 240 13.11 15.63 4.96
C SER A 240 12.22 15.28 6.17
N HIS A 241 11.02 14.80 5.92
CA HIS A 241 9.96 14.70 6.93
C HIS A 241 9.30 13.34 7.03
N LYS A 242 9.47 12.50 6.01
CA LYS A 242 8.82 11.20 5.92
C LYS A 242 9.81 10.09 5.61
N GLN A 243 9.43 8.88 5.98
CA GLN A 243 10.12 7.66 5.62
C GLN A 243 9.10 6.67 5.08
N TYR A 244 9.52 5.87 4.12
CA TYR A 244 8.74 4.78 3.59
C TYR A 244 9.26 3.49 4.22
N MET A 245 8.44 2.91 5.10
CA MET A 245 8.85 1.80 5.95
C MET A 245 8.05 0.55 5.66
N LEU A 246 8.73 -0.57 5.73
CA LEU A 246 8.16 -1.90 5.73
C LEU A 246 8.28 -2.48 7.14
N PHE A 247 7.16 -2.96 7.67
CA PHE A 247 7.04 -3.65 8.95
C PHE A 247 6.52 -5.06 8.71
N TYR A 248 7.30 -6.07 9.03
CA TYR A 248 6.89 -7.48 8.98
C TYR A 248 6.85 -8.05 10.39
N GLY A 249 5.79 -8.77 10.75
CA GLY A 249 5.61 -9.25 12.10
C GLY A 249 4.57 -10.36 12.25
N LYS A 250 4.37 -10.75 13.51
CA LYS A 250 3.48 -11.85 13.92
C LYS A 250 2.98 -11.63 15.36
N HIS A 251 2.25 -12.59 15.91
CA HIS A 251 1.92 -12.59 17.34
C HIS A 251 3.17 -12.68 18.23
N ALA A 252 3.14 -11.96 19.38
CA ALA A 252 4.28 -11.88 20.31
C ALA A 252 4.59 -13.20 21.03
N ASN A 253 3.65 -14.12 21.12
CA ASN A 253 3.76 -15.36 21.91
C ASN A 253 4.05 -16.60 21.04
N GLN A 254 4.76 -16.44 19.95
CA GLN A 254 5.21 -17.52 19.06
C GLN A 254 6.70 -17.81 19.19
#